data_b892cb172ec9cd0bc57ab3e9d828d522
#
_entry.id   b892cb172ec9cd0bc57ab3e9d828d522
#
_cell.length_a   1.000
_cell.length_b   1.000
_cell.length_c   1.000
_cell.angle_alpha   90.00
_cell.angle_beta   90.00
_cell.angle_gamma   90.00
#
_symmetry.space_group_name_H-M   'P 1'
#
loop_
_entity.id
_entity.type
_entity.pdbx_description
1 polymer ?
#
loop_
_entity_poly.entity_id
_entity_poly.type
_entity_poly.pdbx_seq_one_letter_code
_entity_poly.pdbx_strand_id
1 'polypeptide(L)'
;YTNLLHELILFGKNMLTENPEKLILKAAKNWSIEITPNASKKIEDFSTILEKNTTVNVTFLPNTHISETIETSKKLFESGMNPVPHVSARAIRDVKELDYFIKNLSETCNVTEVLVIAGSGKKPVGDFHETMQILETGVLQNYNIKNIGVAGHPEGSPDIENDVILDSLKRKYEW
;
A
#
# COMPACT_ATOMS: atom_id res chain seq x y z
N TYR A 1 20.78 24.18 1.30
CA TYR A 1 19.97 24.54 0.11
C TYR A 1 20.78 24.48 -1.19
N THR A 2 22.08 24.79 -1.17
CA THR A 2 22.96 24.80 -2.35
C THR A 2 23.24 23.41 -2.92
N ASN A 3 23.31 22.36 -2.11
CA ASN A 3 23.58 20.99 -2.57
C ASN A 3 22.39 20.38 -3.34
N LEU A 4 21.17 20.60 -2.86
CA LEU A 4 19.96 20.03 -3.49
C LEU A 4 19.72 20.64 -4.88
N LEU A 5 19.94 21.94 -5.03
CA LEU A 5 19.81 22.63 -6.31
C LEU A 5 20.89 22.19 -7.31
N HIS A 6 22.10 21.93 -6.83
CA HIS A 6 23.20 21.40 -7.65
C HIS A 6 22.92 19.97 -8.13
N GLU A 7 22.40 19.11 -7.27
CA GLU A 7 21.97 17.75 -7.61
C GLU A 7 20.83 17.74 -8.62
N LEU A 8 19.82 18.62 -8.45
CA LEU A 8 18.71 18.77 -9.40
C LEU A 8 19.18 19.27 -10.78
N ILE A 9 20.15 20.19 -10.82
CA ILE A 9 20.73 20.70 -12.07
C ILE A 9 21.57 19.62 -12.75
N LEU A 10 22.35 18.83 -12.00
CA LEU A 10 23.12 17.70 -12.52
C LEU A 10 22.18 16.58 -13.02
N PHE A 11 21.11 16.29 -12.31
CA PHE A 11 20.08 15.35 -12.73
C PHE A 11 19.40 15.80 -14.03
N GLY A 12 19.01 17.07 -14.13
CA GLY A 12 18.44 17.65 -15.34
C GLY A 12 19.39 17.64 -16.52
N LYS A 13 20.70 17.93 -16.34
CA LYS A 13 21.71 17.86 -17.38
C LYS A 13 21.97 16.43 -17.86
N ASN A 14 22.00 15.46 -16.95
CA ASN A 14 22.17 14.05 -17.30
C ASN A 14 20.95 13.51 -18.08
N MET A 15 19.73 13.96 -17.74
CA MET A 15 18.52 13.58 -18.50
C MET A 15 18.55 14.06 -19.97
N LEU A 16 19.19 15.21 -20.25
CA LEU A 16 19.30 15.74 -21.63
C LEU A 16 20.33 15.00 -22.50
N THR A 17 21.21 14.18 -21.89
CA THR A 17 22.27 13.43 -22.59
C THR A 17 22.05 11.93 -22.61
N GLU A 18 21.13 11.38 -21.79
CA GLU A 18 20.78 9.96 -21.82
C GLU A 18 19.79 9.64 -22.95
N ASN A 19 19.98 8.46 -23.55
CA ASN A 19 19.03 7.93 -24.54
C ASN A 19 17.62 7.85 -23.92
N PRO A 20 16.57 8.43 -24.57
CA PRO A 20 15.20 8.41 -24.08
C PRO A 20 14.68 7.03 -23.69
N GLU A 21 15.06 5.97 -24.41
CA GLU A 21 14.70 4.58 -24.09
C GLU A 21 15.26 4.15 -22.73
N LYS A 22 16.52 4.50 -22.43
CA LYS A 22 17.14 4.20 -21.12
C LYS A 22 16.47 4.95 -19.99
N LEU A 23 16.04 6.19 -20.21
CA LEU A 23 15.29 6.98 -19.22
C LEU A 23 13.93 6.37 -18.94
N ILE A 24 13.21 5.92 -19.98
CA ILE A 24 11.92 5.23 -19.84
C ILE A 24 12.10 3.92 -19.07
N LEU A 25 13.06 3.08 -19.43
CA LEU A 25 13.34 1.83 -18.72
C LEU A 25 13.74 2.06 -17.27
N LYS A 26 14.49 3.13 -16.97
CA LYS A 26 14.87 3.51 -15.61
C LYS A 26 13.67 4.00 -14.80
N ALA A 27 12.81 4.81 -15.40
CA ALA A 27 11.58 5.31 -14.77
C ALA A 27 10.53 4.19 -14.57
N ALA A 28 10.45 3.24 -15.49
CA ALA A 28 9.57 2.08 -15.40
C ALA A 28 10.14 0.94 -14.53
N LYS A 29 11.35 1.10 -13.98
CA LYS A 29 11.92 0.09 -13.09
C LYS A 29 11.17 0.09 -11.75
N ASN A 30 10.79 -1.11 -11.28
CA ASN A 30 10.05 -1.31 -10.02
C ASN A 30 8.69 -0.60 -9.97
N TRP A 31 8.04 -0.44 -11.12
CA TRP A 31 6.67 0.06 -11.16
C TRP A 31 5.71 -0.89 -10.42
N SER A 32 4.63 -0.34 -9.92
CA SER A 32 3.54 -1.10 -9.32
C SER A 32 2.22 -0.72 -9.96
N ILE A 33 1.24 -1.60 -9.85
CA ILE A 33 -0.13 -1.36 -10.30
C ILE A 33 -1.10 -1.60 -9.15
N GLU A 34 -2.30 -1.07 -9.26
CA GLU A 34 -3.35 -1.26 -8.27
C GLU A 34 -4.53 -2.01 -8.87
N ILE A 35 -5.15 -2.89 -8.08
CA ILE A 35 -6.34 -3.62 -8.46
C ILE A 35 -7.36 -3.68 -7.31
N THR A 36 -8.64 -3.65 -7.66
CA THR A 36 -9.71 -3.94 -6.71
C THR A 36 -10.05 -5.43 -6.70
N PRO A 37 -10.57 -6.01 -5.60
CA PRO A 37 -11.04 -7.39 -5.57
C PRO A 37 -12.05 -7.71 -6.68
N ASN A 38 -12.96 -6.78 -6.98
CA ASN A 38 -13.93 -6.95 -8.06
C ASN A 38 -13.30 -7.01 -9.47
N ALA A 39 -12.27 -6.19 -9.72
CA ALA A 39 -11.55 -6.24 -11.00
C ALA A 39 -10.75 -7.54 -11.13
N SER A 40 -10.15 -8.01 -10.04
CA SER A 40 -9.37 -9.25 -10.00
C SER A 40 -10.20 -10.49 -10.37
N LYS A 41 -11.51 -10.52 -10.07
CA LYS A 41 -12.42 -11.62 -10.44
C LYS A 41 -12.56 -11.82 -11.96
N LYS A 42 -12.25 -10.78 -12.76
CA LYS A 42 -12.34 -10.81 -14.23
C LYS A 42 -11.06 -11.29 -14.91
N ILE A 43 -9.97 -11.41 -14.19
CA ILE A 43 -8.66 -11.84 -14.70
C ILE A 43 -8.49 -13.31 -14.27
N GLU A 44 -8.34 -14.21 -15.19
CA GLU A 44 -8.15 -15.64 -14.87
C GLU A 44 -6.75 -15.89 -14.29
N ASP A 45 -5.71 -15.39 -14.96
CA ASP A 45 -4.32 -15.57 -14.57
C ASP A 45 -3.51 -14.27 -14.82
N PHE A 46 -2.95 -13.69 -13.76
CA PHE A 46 -2.15 -12.48 -13.84
C PHE A 46 -0.82 -12.67 -14.58
N SER A 47 -0.28 -13.88 -14.61
CA SER A 47 0.98 -14.17 -15.32
C SER A 47 0.88 -13.99 -16.84
N THR A 48 -0.34 -13.92 -17.38
CA THR A 48 -0.57 -13.67 -18.81
C THR A 48 -0.46 -12.20 -19.21
N ILE A 49 -0.55 -11.28 -18.23
CA ILE A 49 -0.62 -9.83 -18.46
C ILE A 49 0.44 -9.02 -17.68
N LEU A 50 1.05 -9.61 -16.68
CA LEU A 50 2.07 -8.97 -15.84
C LEU A 50 3.35 -9.80 -15.79
N GLU A 51 4.48 -9.12 -15.71
CA GLU A 51 5.77 -9.77 -15.47
C GLU A 51 5.83 -10.36 -14.06
N LYS A 52 6.54 -11.47 -13.91
CA LYS A 52 6.78 -12.10 -12.61
C LYS A 52 7.41 -11.11 -11.63
N ASN A 53 6.99 -11.17 -10.38
CA ASN A 53 7.37 -10.27 -9.30
C ASN A 53 6.88 -8.82 -9.46
N THR A 54 5.95 -8.53 -10.36
CA THR A 54 5.28 -7.22 -10.38
C THR A 54 4.57 -6.97 -9.05
N THR A 55 4.80 -5.80 -8.46
CA THR A 55 4.10 -5.37 -7.24
C THR A 55 2.68 -4.93 -7.59
N VAL A 56 1.69 -5.54 -6.94
CA VAL A 56 0.27 -5.24 -7.16
C VAL A 56 -0.39 -4.84 -5.85
N ASN A 57 -0.77 -3.57 -5.73
CA ASN A 57 -1.53 -3.06 -4.60
C ASN A 57 -2.97 -3.55 -4.67
N VAL A 58 -3.49 -4.11 -3.59
CA VAL A 58 -4.88 -4.56 -3.50
C VAL A 58 -5.69 -3.55 -2.72
N THR A 59 -6.49 -2.76 -3.43
CA THR A 59 -7.30 -1.69 -2.85
C THR A 59 -8.38 -2.23 -1.93
N PHE A 60 -8.51 -1.63 -0.75
CA PHE A 60 -9.61 -1.90 0.15
C PHE A 60 -10.71 -0.84 -0.02
N LEU A 61 -11.82 -1.20 -0.66
CA LEU A 61 -12.94 -0.29 -0.91
C LEU A 61 -14.00 -0.40 0.20
N PRO A 62 -14.82 0.66 0.41
CA PRO A 62 -15.99 0.56 1.28
C PRO A 62 -16.86 -0.64 0.90
N ASN A 63 -17.36 -1.36 1.91
CA ASN A 63 -18.13 -2.59 1.75
C ASN A 63 -17.37 -3.81 1.18
N THR A 64 -16.07 -3.73 1.02
CA THR A 64 -15.23 -4.91 0.74
C THR A 64 -15.02 -5.68 2.05
N HIS A 65 -15.19 -6.99 2.02
CA HIS A 65 -14.86 -7.85 3.17
C HIS A 65 -13.37 -8.26 3.12
N ILE A 66 -12.74 -8.43 4.28
CA ILE A 66 -11.31 -8.84 4.37
C ILE A 66 -11.00 -10.12 3.59
N SER A 67 -11.96 -11.06 3.52
CA SER A 67 -11.82 -12.30 2.74
C SER A 67 -11.58 -12.06 1.26
N GLU A 68 -12.21 -11.03 0.66
CA GLU A 68 -11.99 -10.69 -0.76
C GLU A 68 -10.58 -10.16 -1.02
N THR A 69 -10.02 -9.42 -0.07
CA THR A 69 -8.63 -8.96 -0.13
C THR A 69 -7.66 -10.14 0.03
N ILE A 70 -7.94 -11.08 0.93
CA ILE A 70 -7.15 -12.31 1.11
C ILE A 70 -7.17 -13.15 -0.18
N GLU A 71 -8.35 -13.41 -0.74
CA GLU A 71 -8.52 -14.19 -1.98
C GLU A 71 -7.78 -13.55 -3.16
N THR A 72 -7.88 -12.21 -3.30
CA THR A 72 -7.18 -11.47 -4.35
C THR A 72 -5.66 -11.55 -4.18
N SER A 73 -5.18 -11.36 -2.95
CA SER A 73 -3.74 -11.46 -2.62
C SER A 73 -3.20 -12.86 -2.88
N LYS A 74 -3.98 -13.90 -2.52
CA LYS A 74 -3.63 -15.29 -2.80
C LYS A 74 -3.52 -15.55 -4.29
N LYS A 75 -4.50 -15.14 -5.08
CA LYS A 75 -4.50 -15.30 -6.54
C LYS A 75 -3.31 -14.58 -7.19
N LEU A 76 -2.98 -13.37 -6.76
CA LEU A 76 -1.79 -12.64 -7.22
C LEU A 76 -0.51 -13.40 -6.89
N PHE A 77 -0.36 -13.87 -5.66
CA PHE A 77 0.80 -14.66 -5.23
C PHE A 77 0.94 -15.97 -6.05
N GLU A 78 -0.14 -16.73 -6.23
CA GLU A 78 -0.15 -17.95 -7.03
C GLU A 78 0.18 -17.71 -8.51
N SER A 79 -0.14 -16.51 -9.05
CA SER A 79 0.27 -16.05 -10.39
C SER A 79 1.70 -15.51 -10.45
N GLY A 80 2.45 -15.53 -9.34
CA GLY A 80 3.85 -15.09 -9.27
C GLY A 80 4.06 -13.58 -9.10
N MET A 81 3.02 -12.84 -8.65
CA MET A 81 3.09 -11.41 -8.35
C MET A 81 3.43 -11.17 -6.87
N ASN A 82 3.79 -9.93 -6.53
CA ASN A 82 3.98 -9.47 -5.15
C ASN A 82 2.76 -8.67 -4.69
N PRO A 83 1.80 -9.26 -3.96
CA PRO A 83 0.64 -8.54 -3.46
C PRO A 83 1.01 -7.60 -2.31
N VAL A 84 0.53 -6.35 -2.37
CA VAL A 84 0.59 -5.35 -1.30
C VAL A 84 -0.84 -4.93 -0.94
N PRO A 85 -1.51 -5.65 -0.02
CA PRO A 85 -2.88 -5.34 0.36
C PRO A 85 -2.97 -4.07 1.21
N HIS A 86 -4.04 -3.31 1.00
CA HIS A 86 -4.42 -2.21 1.87
C HIS A 86 -5.09 -2.75 3.14
N VAL A 87 -4.65 -2.25 4.29
CA VAL A 87 -5.27 -2.50 5.61
C VAL A 87 -6.00 -1.23 6.02
N SER A 88 -7.32 -1.23 5.87
CA SER A 88 -8.16 -0.07 6.14
C SER A 88 -8.67 -0.10 7.58
N ALA A 89 -8.18 0.79 8.44
CA ALA A 89 -8.54 0.82 9.86
C ALA A 89 -10.07 0.86 10.08
N ARG A 90 -10.76 1.78 9.41
CA ARG A 90 -12.21 1.96 9.56
C ARG A 90 -13.07 0.80 9.06
N ALA A 91 -12.47 -0.17 8.37
CA ALA A 91 -13.16 -1.35 7.86
C ALA A 91 -12.92 -2.61 8.71
N ILE A 92 -12.10 -2.54 9.74
CA ILE A 92 -11.77 -3.64 10.66
C ILE A 92 -12.50 -3.41 11.98
N ARG A 93 -13.15 -4.47 12.48
CA ARG A 93 -13.99 -4.39 13.71
C ARG A 93 -13.18 -4.27 14.98
N ASP A 94 -12.19 -5.15 15.14
CA ASP A 94 -11.40 -5.28 16.37
C ASP A 94 -10.03 -5.90 16.10
N VAL A 95 -9.21 -6.01 17.15
CA VAL A 95 -7.87 -6.60 17.09
C VAL A 95 -7.89 -8.07 16.64
N LYS A 96 -8.94 -8.82 16.95
CA LYS A 96 -9.04 -10.25 16.56
C LYS A 96 -9.26 -10.39 15.06
N GLU A 97 -10.09 -9.53 14.47
CA GLU A 97 -10.28 -9.51 13.02
C GLU A 97 -9.02 -9.03 12.30
N LEU A 98 -8.32 -8.03 12.85
CA LEU A 98 -7.02 -7.59 12.34
C LEU A 98 -6.00 -8.73 12.36
N ASP A 99 -5.87 -9.43 13.49
CA ASP A 99 -4.96 -10.55 13.65
C ASP A 99 -5.26 -11.67 12.64
N TYR A 100 -6.53 -12.05 12.52
CA TYR A 100 -6.97 -13.03 11.52
C TYR A 100 -6.62 -12.58 10.09
N PHE A 101 -6.84 -11.31 9.75
CA PHE A 101 -6.55 -10.75 8.44
C PHE A 101 -5.06 -10.81 8.12
N ILE A 102 -4.21 -10.27 8.99
CA ILE A 102 -2.76 -10.22 8.79
C ILE A 102 -2.15 -11.62 8.78
N LYS A 103 -2.61 -12.51 9.66
CA LYS A 103 -2.22 -13.92 9.67
C LYS A 103 -2.42 -14.57 8.31
N ASN A 104 -3.63 -14.47 7.75
CA ASN A 104 -3.94 -15.08 6.46
C ASN A 104 -3.11 -14.47 5.33
N LEU A 105 -2.95 -13.15 5.30
CA LEU A 105 -2.11 -12.48 4.30
C LEU A 105 -0.65 -12.97 4.37
N SER A 106 -0.09 -13.10 5.57
CA SER A 106 1.29 -13.57 5.74
C SER A 106 1.45 -15.06 5.44
N GLU A 107 0.61 -15.92 6.02
CA GLU A 107 0.80 -17.37 5.97
C GLU A 107 0.31 -17.99 4.66
N THR A 108 -0.76 -17.47 4.04
CA THR A 108 -1.35 -18.09 2.84
C THR A 108 -1.03 -17.37 1.54
N CYS A 109 -0.68 -16.07 1.61
CA CYS A 109 -0.39 -15.25 0.43
C CYS A 109 1.07 -14.78 0.39
N ASN A 110 1.90 -15.18 1.37
CA ASN A 110 3.31 -14.77 1.53
C ASN A 110 3.50 -13.23 1.46
N VAL A 111 2.50 -12.47 1.93
CA VAL A 111 2.54 -11.02 1.99
C VAL A 111 3.60 -10.59 2.99
N THR A 112 4.52 -9.72 2.56
CA THR A 112 5.59 -9.15 3.40
C THR A 112 5.52 -7.63 3.45
N GLU A 113 4.58 -7.03 2.72
CA GLU A 113 4.36 -5.59 2.65
C GLU A 113 2.87 -5.28 2.67
N VAL A 114 2.46 -4.26 3.42
CA VAL A 114 1.08 -3.77 3.49
C VAL A 114 1.05 -2.26 3.42
N LEU A 115 -0.06 -1.68 2.93
CA LEU A 115 -0.34 -0.27 3.03
C LEU A 115 -1.44 -0.04 4.07
N VAL A 116 -1.09 0.55 5.21
CA VAL A 116 -2.05 0.85 6.29
C VAL A 116 -2.63 2.25 6.10
N ILE A 117 -3.95 2.31 5.95
CA ILE A 117 -4.71 3.55 5.74
C ILE A 117 -5.85 3.67 6.75
N ALA A 118 -6.33 4.89 6.98
CA ALA A 118 -7.54 5.10 7.77
C ALA A 118 -8.77 4.53 7.06
N GLY A 119 -8.85 4.70 5.74
CA GLY A 119 -10.01 4.33 4.92
C GLY A 119 -11.03 5.46 4.76
N SER A 120 -11.84 5.38 3.70
CA SER A 120 -12.76 6.43 3.27
C SER A 120 -14.17 6.37 3.90
N GLY A 121 -14.45 5.38 4.73
CA GLY A 121 -15.76 5.25 5.40
C GLY A 121 -16.04 6.41 6.37
N LYS A 122 -17.25 7.03 6.28
CA LYS A 122 -17.66 8.10 7.20
C LYS A 122 -17.75 7.62 8.67
N LYS A 123 -18.14 6.36 8.87
CA LYS A 123 -18.19 5.72 10.19
C LYS A 123 -17.34 4.46 10.16
N PRO A 124 -16.48 4.24 11.17
CA PRO A 124 -15.79 2.97 11.30
C PRO A 124 -16.79 1.85 11.64
N VAL A 125 -16.46 0.62 11.24
CA VAL A 125 -17.27 -0.56 11.54
C VAL A 125 -17.00 -1.11 12.94
N GLY A 126 -15.90 -0.68 13.57
CA GLY A 126 -15.47 -1.13 14.88
C GLY A 126 -14.60 -0.12 15.60
N ASP A 127 -13.56 -0.59 16.28
CA ASP A 127 -12.75 0.16 17.23
C ASP A 127 -11.73 1.11 16.60
N PHE A 128 -11.40 0.90 15.31
CA PHE A 128 -10.32 1.62 14.64
C PHE A 128 -10.84 2.78 13.79
N HIS A 129 -10.28 3.97 14.02
CA HIS A 129 -10.66 5.21 13.34
C HIS A 129 -9.53 5.75 12.45
N GLU A 130 -8.28 5.43 12.77
CA GLU A 130 -7.09 5.97 12.11
C GLU A 130 -5.96 4.92 12.02
N THR A 131 -4.99 5.19 11.14
CA THR A 131 -3.83 4.34 10.87
C THR A 131 -3.03 4.00 12.13
N MET A 132 -2.78 4.98 13.01
CA MET A 132 -1.94 4.77 14.20
C MET A 132 -2.49 3.70 15.12
N GLN A 133 -3.80 3.61 15.29
CA GLN A 133 -4.42 2.57 16.13
C GLN A 133 -4.12 1.16 15.61
N ILE A 134 -4.06 0.95 14.28
CA ILE A 134 -3.63 -0.34 13.71
C ILE A 134 -2.16 -0.60 14.01
N LEU A 135 -1.29 0.39 13.78
CA LEU A 135 0.15 0.27 14.01
C LEU A 135 0.47 -0.07 15.48
N GLU A 136 -0.16 0.63 16.41
CA GLU A 136 0.03 0.49 17.87
C GLU A 136 -0.47 -0.84 18.44
N THR A 137 -1.27 -1.62 17.68
CA THR A 137 -1.70 -2.97 18.15
C THR A 137 -0.55 -3.97 18.26
N GLY A 138 0.55 -3.76 17.54
CA GLY A 138 1.65 -4.72 17.45
C GLY A 138 1.34 -5.97 16.60
N VAL A 139 0.14 -6.10 16.02
CA VAL A 139 -0.26 -7.28 15.24
C VAL A 139 0.62 -7.47 14.00
N LEU A 140 0.99 -6.38 13.32
CA LEU A 140 1.82 -6.47 12.11
C LEU A 140 3.19 -7.10 12.40
N GLN A 141 3.76 -6.82 13.56
CA GLN A 141 5.07 -7.32 14.01
C GLN A 141 5.04 -8.80 14.40
N ASN A 142 3.86 -9.35 14.73
CA ASN A 142 3.71 -10.77 15.07
C ASN A 142 3.84 -11.68 13.84
N TYR A 143 3.76 -11.12 12.64
CA TYR A 143 3.82 -11.83 11.37
C TYR A 143 5.00 -11.34 10.52
N ASN A 144 5.26 -12.00 9.39
CA ASN A 144 6.39 -11.67 8.51
C ASN A 144 6.14 -10.41 7.65
N ILE A 145 5.50 -9.36 8.21
CA ILE A 145 5.33 -8.07 7.55
C ILE A 145 6.60 -7.25 7.76
N LYS A 146 7.36 -7.03 6.69
CA LYS A 146 8.67 -6.36 6.71
C LYS A 146 8.58 -4.87 6.38
N ASN A 147 7.63 -4.52 5.51
CA ASN A 147 7.44 -3.16 5.02
C ASN A 147 6.01 -2.71 5.29
N ILE A 148 5.88 -1.52 5.85
CA ILE A 148 4.58 -0.92 6.15
C ILE A 148 4.53 0.46 5.51
N GLY A 149 3.75 0.58 4.43
CA GLY A 149 3.41 1.86 3.83
C GLY A 149 2.28 2.56 4.60
N VAL A 150 2.29 3.88 4.59
CA VAL A 150 1.24 4.72 5.19
C VAL A 150 0.89 5.90 4.29
N ALA A 151 -0.35 6.40 4.35
CA ALA A 151 -0.75 7.59 3.60
C ALA A 151 -0.15 8.86 4.23
N GLY A 152 0.39 9.75 3.39
CA GLY A 152 1.02 11.01 3.81
C GLY A 152 0.28 12.29 3.42
N HIS A 153 -0.59 12.24 2.42
CA HIS A 153 -1.36 13.40 1.88
C HIS A 153 -0.51 14.65 1.61
N PRO A 154 0.58 14.59 0.82
CA PRO A 154 1.50 15.72 0.63
C PRO A 154 0.85 16.94 -0.02
N GLU A 155 -0.24 16.74 -0.75
CA GLU A 155 -1.02 17.78 -1.45
C GLU A 155 -2.19 18.29 -0.62
N GLY A 156 -2.30 17.85 0.65
CA GLY A 156 -3.45 18.13 1.50
C GLY A 156 -4.64 17.20 1.21
N SER A 157 -5.75 17.47 1.84
CA SER A 157 -7.02 16.76 1.66
C SER A 157 -8.18 17.74 1.80
N PRO A 158 -9.24 17.66 0.99
CA PRO A 158 -10.42 18.50 1.16
C PRO A 158 -11.19 18.22 2.45
N ASP A 159 -10.98 17.05 3.04
CA ASP A 159 -11.75 16.55 4.19
C ASP A 159 -10.97 16.60 5.52
N ILE A 160 -9.68 16.97 5.49
CA ILE A 160 -8.79 16.93 6.66
C ILE A 160 -7.95 18.21 6.70
N GLU A 161 -7.96 18.92 7.82
CA GLU A 161 -7.16 20.12 8.04
C GLU A 161 -5.65 19.80 7.95
N ASN A 162 -4.87 20.75 7.41
CA ASN A 162 -3.45 20.55 7.14
C ASN A 162 -2.61 20.28 8.41
N ASP A 163 -2.94 20.88 9.53
CA ASP A 163 -2.28 20.65 10.82
C ASP A 163 -2.51 19.21 11.33
N VAL A 164 -3.72 18.66 11.12
CA VAL A 164 -4.03 17.26 11.44
C VAL A 164 -3.24 16.31 10.54
N ILE A 165 -3.09 16.64 9.24
CA ILE A 165 -2.27 15.85 8.30
C ILE A 165 -0.81 15.83 8.76
N LEU A 166 -0.25 16.99 9.09
CA LEU A 166 1.15 17.13 9.52
C LEU A 166 1.42 16.41 10.84
N ASP A 167 0.53 16.53 11.84
CA ASP A 167 0.63 15.80 13.10
C ASP A 167 0.57 14.29 12.89
N SER A 168 -0.40 13.83 12.10
CA SER A 168 -0.52 12.41 11.73
C SER A 168 0.72 11.87 11.03
N LEU A 169 1.30 12.63 10.09
CA LEU A 169 2.52 12.23 9.40
C LEU A 169 3.72 12.15 10.35
N LYS A 170 3.86 13.12 11.26
CA LYS A 170 4.90 13.12 12.29
C LYS A 170 4.80 11.89 13.20
N ARG A 171 3.62 11.59 13.72
CA ARG A 171 3.38 10.41 14.56
C ARG A 171 3.73 9.10 13.84
N LYS A 172 3.41 8.98 12.55
CA LYS A 172 3.76 7.82 11.71
C LYS A 172 5.25 7.69 11.47
N TYR A 173 5.96 8.82 11.36
CA TYR A 173 7.40 8.84 11.19
C TYR A 173 8.16 8.48 12.46
N GLU A 174 7.62 8.84 13.62
CA GLU A 174 8.20 8.59 14.94
C GLU A 174 7.93 7.15 15.44
N TRP A 175 6.93 6.46 14.85
CA TRP A 175 6.57 5.08 15.17
C TRP A 175 7.56 4.08 14.56
#